data_0a45d8d2fcd0e67a14eb6d56e10d1856
#
_entry.id   0a45d8d2fcd0e67a14eb6d56e10d1856
#
_cell.length_a   1.000
_cell.length_b   1.000
_cell.length_c   1.000
_cell.angle_alpha   90.00
_cell.angle_beta   90.00
_cell.angle_gamma   90.00
#
_symmetry.space_group_name_H-M   'P 1'
#
loop_
_entity.id
_entity.type
_entity.pdbx_description
1 polymer ?
#
loop_
_entity_poly.entity_id
_entity_poly.type
_entity_poly.pdbx_seq_one_letter_code
_entity_poly.pdbx_strand_id
1 'polypeptide(L)'
;MKIYLCLTEPEEKTHKWVSNIAVFNGFVEDSEATSIVCDGFLSSFAYSELEDVLKRIVSKMRLGAELIIINSDIKMLSQRICSEEIDTSTLNSILFKHGSLKSLSSVEGLCELMPENLQVTHKHFDAITSGVTIKAKRIR
;
A
#
# COMPACT_ATOMS: atom_id res chain seq x y z
N MET A 1 -3.79 15.25 -10.32
CA MET A 1 -3.81 13.89 -10.92
C MET A 1 -4.10 12.87 -9.84
N LYS A 2 -4.97 11.91 -10.11
CA LYS A 2 -5.28 10.80 -9.19
C LYS A 2 -4.66 9.53 -9.75
N ILE A 3 -3.87 8.82 -8.95
CA ILE A 3 -3.08 7.64 -9.35
C ILE A 3 -3.50 6.41 -8.55
N TYR A 4 -3.60 5.28 -9.22
CA TYR A 4 -3.85 3.97 -8.62
C TYR A 4 -2.65 3.05 -8.89
N LEU A 5 -1.87 2.75 -7.87
CA LEU A 5 -0.72 1.84 -7.93
C LEU A 5 -1.18 0.44 -7.52
N CYS A 6 -1.25 -0.45 -8.48
CA CYS A 6 -1.63 -1.83 -8.29
C CYS A 6 -1.03 -2.69 -9.41
N LEU A 7 -0.72 -3.95 -9.11
CA LEU A 7 -0.16 -4.88 -10.10
C LEU A 7 -1.20 -5.32 -11.13
N THR A 8 -2.48 -5.31 -10.78
CA THR A 8 -3.59 -5.65 -11.67
C THR A 8 -4.49 -4.45 -11.91
N GLU A 9 -5.09 -4.38 -13.10
CA GLU A 9 -6.00 -3.28 -13.45
C GLU A 9 -7.22 -3.26 -12.52
N PRO A 10 -7.53 -2.12 -11.85
CA PRO A 10 -8.70 -2.01 -10.99
C PRO A 10 -10.00 -1.98 -11.80
N GLU A 11 -11.09 -2.46 -11.20
CA GLU A 11 -12.43 -2.37 -11.81
C GLU A 11 -12.94 -0.93 -11.90
N GLU A 12 -12.70 -0.15 -10.84
CA GLU A 12 -13.03 1.27 -10.81
C GLU A 12 -11.96 2.10 -11.50
N LYS A 13 -12.39 3.00 -12.40
CA LYS A 13 -11.48 3.84 -13.20
C LYS A 13 -11.51 5.32 -12.79
N THR A 14 -11.65 5.57 -11.49
CA THR A 14 -11.62 6.94 -10.94
C THR A 14 -10.21 7.53 -10.87
N HIS A 15 -9.20 6.66 -10.85
CA HIS A 15 -7.78 6.99 -10.77
C HIS A 15 -7.05 6.42 -12.00
N LYS A 16 -5.95 7.03 -12.38
CA LYS A 16 -5.10 6.51 -13.45
C LYS A 16 -4.27 5.34 -12.92
N TRP A 17 -4.43 4.18 -13.55
CA TRP A 17 -3.73 2.96 -13.16
C TRP A 17 -2.28 2.97 -13.63
N VAL A 18 -1.37 2.63 -12.70
CA VAL A 18 0.06 2.42 -12.95
C VAL A 18 0.48 1.15 -12.22
N SER A 19 1.09 0.21 -12.92
CA SER A 19 1.47 -1.09 -12.38
C SER A 19 2.96 -1.22 -12.01
N ASN A 20 3.76 -0.21 -12.28
CA ASN A 20 5.21 -0.26 -12.16
C ASN A 20 5.77 1.05 -11.62
N ILE A 21 6.68 0.97 -10.65
CA ILE A 21 7.28 2.16 -10.03
C ILE A 21 8.12 3.00 -11.01
N ALA A 22 8.80 2.36 -11.96
CA ALA A 22 9.57 3.09 -12.97
C ALA A 22 8.67 3.90 -13.91
N VAL A 23 7.53 3.32 -14.31
CA VAL A 23 6.50 4.03 -15.10
C VAL A 23 5.91 5.17 -14.29
N PHE A 24 5.61 4.93 -13.01
CA PHE A 24 5.10 5.96 -12.10
C PHE A 24 6.05 7.14 -11.98
N ASN A 25 7.34 6.88 -11.77
CA ASN A 25 8.37 7.90 -11.63
C ASN A 25 8.54 8.75 -12.91
N GLY A 26 8.39 8.14 -14.07
CA GLY A 26 8.49 8.84 -15.36
C GLY A 26 7.20 9.54 -15.80
N PHE A 27 6.06 9.06 -15.33
CA PHE A 27 4.74 9.54 -15.75
C PHE A 27 4.19 10.68 -14.88
N VAL A 28 4.49 10.66 -13.57
CA VAL A 28 4.00 11.66 -12.61
C VAL A 28 5.14 12.61 -12.25
N GLU A 29 4.91 13.90 -12.45
CA GLU A 29 5.85 14.94 -12.06
C GLU A 29 5.86 15.14 -10.53
N ASP A 30 6.93 15.73 -10.02
CA ASP A 30 7.03 16.03 -8.59
C ASP A 30 5.91 17.00 -8.16
N SER A 31 5.29 16.69 -7.05
CA SER A 31 4.16 17.48 -6.48
C SER A 31 2.93 17.60 -7.40
N GLU A 32 2.71 16.66 -8.30
CA GLU A 32 1.59 16.67 -9.24
C GLU A 32 0.36 15.90 -8.72
N ALA A 33 0.58 14.76 -8.07
CA ALA A 33 -0.50 13.88 -7.64
C ALA A 33 -1.32 14.48 -6.50
N THR A 34 -2.64 14.47 -6.64
CA THR A 34 -3.59 14.92 -5.60
C THR A 34 -4.12 13.78 -4.75
N SER A 35 -4.07 12.56 -5.26
CA SER A 35 -4.44 11.34 -4.54
C SER A 35 -3.68 10.16 -5.13
N ILE A 36 -3.10 9.33 -4.26
CA ILE A 36 -2.42 8.09 -4.65
C ILE A 36 -3.00 6.95 -3.83
N VAL A 37 -3.42 5.89 -4.49
CA VAL A 37 -3.85 4.64 -3.87
C VAL A 37 -2.82 3.56 -4.18
N CYS A 38 -2.26 2.92 -3.15
CA CYS A 38 -1.38 1.76 -3.26
C CYS A 38 -2.15 0.52 -2.78
N ASP A 39 -2.66 -0.26 -3.71
CA ASP A 39 -3.44 -1.46 -3.41
C ASP A 39 -2.60 -2.73 -3.59
N GLY A 40 -2.10 -3.27 -2.49
CA GLY A 40 -1.18 -4.41 -2.49
C GLY A 40 0.17 -4.13 -3.15
N PHE A 41 0.40 -2.93 -3.61
CA PHE A 41 1.57 -2.54 -4.39
C PHE A 41 2.87 -2.60 -3.59
N LEU A 42 2.83 -2.20 -2.32
CA LEU A 42 4.02 -2.20 -1.45
C LEU A 42 4.54 -3.62 -1.16
N SER A 43 3.68 -4.62 -1.18
CA SER A 43 4.06 -6.02 -0.97
C SER A 43 4.90 -6.60 -2.12
N SER A 44 4.97 -5.93 -3.27
CA SER A 44 5.80 -6.34 -4.41
C SER A 44 7.27 -5.92 -4.30
N PHE A 45 7.63 -5.17 -3.26
CA PHE A 45 8.99 -4.76 -2.97
C PHE A 45 9.56 -5.53 -1.77
N ALA A 46 10.88 -5.73 -1.71
CA ALA A 46 11.53 -6.22 -0.52
C ALA A 46 11.36 -5.21 0.63
N TYR A 47 11.26 -5.71 1.86
CA TYR A 47 11.02 -4.84 3.03
C TYR A 47 12.07 -3.73 3.16
N SER A 48 13.34 -4.06 2.85
CA SER A 48 14.45 -3.09 2.88
C SER A 48 14.34 -1.96 1.86
N GLU A 49 13.49 -2.12 0.83
CA GLU A 49 13.27 -1.11 -0.22
C GLU A 49 12.09 -0.17 0.08
N LEU A 50 11.23 -0.53 1.05
CA LEU A 50 9.95 0.17 1.28
C LEU A 50 10.12 1.64 1.67
N GLU A 51 11.13 1.96 2.47
CA GLU A 51 11.40 3.36 2.86
C GLU A 51 11.68 4.23 1.64
N ASP A 52 12.52 3.77 0.73
CA ASP A 52 12.85 4.51 -0.50
C ASP A 52 11.65 4.59 -1.45
N VAL A 53 10.86 3.52 -1.57
CA VAL A 53 9.64 3.51 -2.37
C VAL A 53 8.65 4.54 -1.84
N LEU A 54 8.42 4.57 -0.53
CA LEU A 54 7.53 5.55 0.10
C LEU A 54 8.02 6.99 -0.10
N LYS A 55 9.30 7.24 0.04
CA LYS A 55 9.89 8.57 -0.25
C LYS A 55 9.64 9.02 -1.68
N ARG A 56 9.79 8.13 -2.65
CA ARG A 56 9.51 8.41 -4.07
C ARG A 56 8.03 8.71 -4.30
N ILE A 57 7.15 7.90 -3.73
CA ILE A 57 5.70 8.14 -3.84
C ILE A 57 5.34 9.51 -3.27
N VAL A 58 5.85 9.85 -2.09
CA VAL A 58 5.55 11.11 -1.43
C VAL A 58 6.09 12.31 -2.21
N SER A 59 7.25 12.19 -2.86
CA SER A 59 7.80 13.28 -3.68
C SER A 59 6.87 13.67 -4.84
N LYS A 60 6.07 12.71 -5.34
CA LYS A 60 5.10 12.94 -6.42
C LYS A 60 3.78 13.53 -5.93
N MET A 61 3.53 13.51 -4.64
CA MET A 61 2.30 14.04 -4.04
C MET A 61 2.33 15.56 -3.92
N ARG A 62 1.22 16.20 -4.23
CA ARG A 62 1.00 17.61 -3.94
C ARG A 62 0.89 17.84 -2.42
N LEU A 63 1.22 19.04 -1.97
CA LEU A 63 0.95 19.42 -0.59
C LEU A 63 -0.55 19.29 -0.30
N GLY A 64 -0.90 18.62 0.80
CA GLY A 64 -2.28 18.31 1.15
C GLY A 64 -2.87 17.10 0.45
N ALA A 65 -2.14 16.46 -0.47
CA ALA A 65 -2.59 15.24 -1.15
C ALA A 65 -2.72 14.05 -0.19
N GLU A 66 -3.62 13.14 -0.52
CA GLU A 66 -3.90 11.92 0.26
C GLU A 66 -3.18 10.72 -0.34
N LEU A 67 -2.56 9.91 0.53
CA LEU A 67 -2.04 8.59 0.22
C LEU A 67 -2.90 7.56 0.93
N ILE A 68 -3.40 6.58 0.18
CA ILE A 68 -4.16 5.45 0.72
C ILE A 68 -3.36 4.17 0.45
N ILE A 69 -2.99 3.46 1.51
CA ILE A 69 -2.28 2.18 1.43
C ILE A 69 -3.22 1.07 1.84
N ILE A 70 -3.41 0.09 0.97
CA ILE A 70 -4.20 -1.12 1.22
C ILE A 70 -3.24 -2.31 1.15
N ASN A 71 -3.09 -3.01 2.26
CA ASN A 71 -2.18 -4.16 2.38
C ASN A 71 -2.75 -5.23 3.28
N SER A 72 -2.28 -6.47 3.13
CA SER A 72 -2.49 -7.51 4.14
C SER A 72 -1.64 -7.20 5.37
N ASP A 73 -2.20 -7.41 6.57
CA ASP A 73 -1.50 -7.19 7.84
C ASP A 73 -0.98 -8.50 8.40
N ILE A 74 0.34 -8.62 8.58
CA ILE A 74 0.96 -9.86 9.03
C ILE A 74 0.54 -10.26 10.45
N LYS A 75 0.28 -9.28 11.34
CA LYS A 75 -0.17 -9.58 12.71
C LYS A 75 -1.56 -10.18 12.72
N MET A 76 -2.49 -9.60 11.93
CA MET A 76 -3.85 -10.13 11.79
C MET A 76 -3.84 -11.52 11.16
N LEU A 77 -3.06 -11.73 10.11
CA LEU A 77 -2.90 -13.04 9.46
C LEU A 77 -2.36 -14.08 10.45
N SER A 78 -1.31 -13.73 11.19
CA SER A 78 -0.69 -14.62 12.19
C SER A 78 -1.68 -15.02 13.30
N GLN A 79 -2.46 -14.07 13.81
CA GLN A 79 -3.48 -14.32 14.82
C GLN A 79 -4.58 -15.25 14.30
N ARG A 80 -5.03 -15.06 13.08
CA ARG A 80 -6.09 -15.89 12.47
C ARG A 80 -5.61 -17.29 12.15
N ILE A 81 -4.34 -17.46 11.77
CA ILE A 81 -3.73 -18.77 11.58
C ILE A 81 -3.63 -19.51 12.92
N CYS A 82 -3.13 -18.85 13.97
CA CYS A 82 -2.98 -19.42 15.30
C CYS A 82 -4.33 -19.78 15.94
N SER A 83 -5.38 -19.03 15.68
CA SER A 83 -6.74 -19.29 16.17
C SER A 83 -7.53 -20.25 15.28
N GLU A 84 -6.92 -20.78 14.22
CA GLU A 84 -7.55 -21.70 13.25
C GLU A 84 -8.77 -21.11 12.52
N GLU A 85 -8.89 -19.79 12.44
CA GLU A 85 -9.95 -19.11 11.66
C GLU A 85 -9.77 -19.24 10.16
N ILE A 86 -8.51 -19.37 9.71
CA ILE A 86 -8.16 -19.58 8.30
C ILE A 86 -7.25 -20.79 8.16
N ASP A 87 -7.45 -21.52 7.07
CA ASP A 87 -6.61 -22.68 6.72
C ASP A 87 -5.45 -22.28 5.77
N THR A 88 -4.60 -23.24 5.46
CA THR A 88 -3.45 -23.04 4.56
C THR A 88 -3.89 -22.60 3.15
N SER A 89 -4.96 -23.14 2.64
CA SER A 89 -5.49 -22.79 1.30
C SER A 89 -5.95 -21.33 1.26
N THR A 90 -6.69 -20.90 2.27
CA THR A 90 -7.16 -19.51 2.40
C THR A 90 -5.97 -18.56 2.55
N LEU A 91 -4.98 -18.92 3.37
CA LEU A 91 -3.76 -18.13 3.55
C LEU A 91 -3.03 -17.91 2.23
N ASN A 92 -2.83 -18.96 1.46
CA ASN A 92 -2.17 -18.87 0.15
C ASN A 92 -2.95 -17.98 -0.83
N SER A 93 -4.28 -18.08 -0.81
CA SER A 93 -5.13 -17.23 -1.64
C SER A 93 -4.99 -15.74 -1.27
N ILE A 94 -4.86 -15.42 0.01
CA ILE A 94 -4.67 -14.03 0.47
C ILE A 94 -3.28 -13.52 0.08
N LEU A 95 -2.22 -14.30 0.36
CA LEU A 95 -0.83 -13.86 0.21
C LEU A 95 -0.39 -13.78 -1.25
N PHE A 96 -0.80 -14.73 -2.07
CA PHE A 96 -0.28 -14.88 -3.43
C PHE A 96 -1.28 -14.50 -4.52
N LYS A 97 -2.27 -13.71 -4.17
CA LYS A 97 -3.31 -13.23 -5.09
C LYS A 97 -2.76 -12.59 -6.37
N HIS A 98 -1.67 -11.84 -6.26
CA HIS A 98 -1.06 -11.10 -7.38
C HIS A 98 0.25 -11.72 -7.87
N GLY A 99 0.70 -12.83 -7.32
CA GLY A 99 1.87 -13.58 -7.79
C GLY A 99 3.25 -12.92 -7.57
N SER A 100 3.31 -11.74 -6.94
CA SER A 100 4.55 -10.95 -6.81
C SER A 100 4.87 -10.55 -5.37
N LEU A 101 4.42 -11.34 -4.40
CA LEU A 101 4.68 -11.08 -2.99
C LEU A 101 6.16 -11.21 -2.66
N LYS A 102 6.77 -10.13 -2.17
CA LYS A 102 8.17 -10.08 -1.68
C LYS A 102 8.27 -9.69 -0.22
N SER A 103 7.27 -9.07 0.36
CA SER A 103 7.25 -8.67 1.75
C SER A 103 5.85 -8.69 2.35
N LEU A 104 5.80 -8.86 3.66
CA LEU A 104 4.61 -8.68 4.48
C LEU A 104 4.91 -7.61 5.52
N SER A 105 3.93 -6.77 5.82
CA SER A 105 4.08 -5.67 6.76
C SER A 105 2.98 -5.68 7.80
N SER A 106 3.25 -5.05 8.93
CA SER A 106 2.23 -4.66 9.90
C SER A 106 1.93 -3.17 9.76
N VAL A 107 0.81 -2.72 10.34
CA VAL A 107 0.48 -1.28 10.40
C VAL A 107 1.59 -0.49 11.07
N GLU A 108 2.09 -0.97 12.20
CA GLU A 108 3.15 -0.33 12.96
C GLU A 108 4.45 -0.25 12.14
N GLY A 109 4.84 -1.35 11.48
CA GLY A 109 6.02 -1.40 10.63
C GLY A 109 5.94 -0.42 9.46
N LEU A 110 4.79 -0.33 8.78
CA LEU A 110 4.59 0.63 7.71
C LEU A 110 4.62 2.08 8.22
N CYS A 111 4.00 2.35 9.37
CA CYS A 111 4.00 3.69 9.96
C CYS A 111 5.41 4.15 10.34
N GLU A 112 6.25 3.26 10.82
CA GLU A 112 7.66 3.55 11.14
C GLU A 112 8.48 3.93 9.89
N LEU A 113 8.12 3.39 8.73
CA LEU A 113 8.79 3.66 7.45
C LEU A 113 8.29 4.92 6.75
N MET A 114 7.21 5.54 7.24
CA MET A 114 6.62 6.73 6.63
C MET A 114 7.60 7.91 6.71
N PRO A 115 7.79 8.68 5.61
CA PRO A 115 8.54 9.93 5.64
C PRO A 115 7.93 10.95 6.60
N GLU A 116 8.75 11.80 7.19
CA GLU A 116 8.33 12.83 8.16
C GLU A 116 7.30 13.82 7.62
N ASN A 117 7.27 14.00 6.30
CA ASN A 117 6.32 14.88 5.64
C ASN A 117 4.95 14.24 5.37
N LEU A 118 4.73 13.01 5.82
CA LEU A 118 3.43 12.35 5.84
C LEU A 118 2.86 12.28 7.25
N GLN A 119 1.59 12.60 7.37
CA GLN A 119 0.82 12.43 8.60
C GLN A 119 -0.25 11.36 8.39
N VAL A 120 -0.20 10.29 9.18
CA VAL A 120 -1.24 9.25 9.19
C VAL A 120 -2.51 9.82 9.80
N THR A 121 -3.63 9.74 9.07
CA THR A 121 -4.92 10.29 9.50
C THR A 121 -5.91 9.21 9.90
N HIS A 122 -5.85 8.03 9.26
CA HIS A 122 -6.77 6.93 9.51
C HIS A 122 -6.06 5.58 9.39
N LYS A 123 -6.52 4.63 10.22
CA LYS A 123 -6.15 3.20 10.15
C LYS A 123 -7.43 2.40 10.27
N HIS A 124 -7.72 1.57 9.28
CA HIS A 124 -8.90 0.71 9.27
C HIS A 124 -8.48 -0.74 9.04
N PHE A 125 -8.98 -1.66 9.89
CA PHE A 125 -8.70 -3.08 9.79
C PHE A 125 -9.92 -3.81 9.23
N ASP A 126 -9.69 -4.65 8.22
CA ASP A 126 -10.72 -5.52 7.65
C ASP A 126 -10.56 -6.94 8.22
N ALA A 127 -11.51 -7.36 9.06
CA ALA A 127 -11.49 -8.67 9.69
C ALA A 127 -11.69 -9.83 8.69
N ILE A 128 -12.32 -9.59 7.55
CA ILE A 128 -12.59 -10.62 6.54
C ILE A 128 -11.33 -10.94 5.73
N THR A 129 -10.66 -9.91 5.22
CA THR A 129 -9.48 -10.05 4.34
C THR A 129 -8.16 -10.09 5.10
N SER A 130 -8.16 -9.82 6.42
CA SER A 130 -6.95 -9.58 7.22
C SER A 130 -6.10 -8.43 6.68
N GLY A 131 -6.75 -7.51 5.99
CA GLY A 131 -6.13 -6.33 5.40
C GLY A 131 -6.21 -5.11 6.29
N VAL A 132 -5.44 -4.11 5.94
CA VAL A 132 -5.47 -2.79 6.56
C VAL A 132 -5.49 -1.72 5.49
N THR A 133 -6.25 -0.65 5.76
CA THR A 133 -6.22 0.58 4.97
C THR A 133 -5.64 1.68 5.83
N ILE A 134 -4.52 2.25 5.38
CA ILE A 134 -3.87 3.39 6.03
C ILE A 134 -4.08 4.60 5.14
N LYS A 135 -4.60 5.67 5.71
CA LYS A 135 -4.69 6.98 5.04
C LYS A 135 -3.69 7.93 5.66
N ALA A 136 -2.95 8.61 4.82
CA ALA A 136 -1.99 9.62 5.22
C ALA A 136 -2.09 10.84 4.32
N LYS A 137 -1.68 11.99 4.83
CA LYS A 137 -1.73 13.27 4.11
C LYS A 137 -0.35 13.89 4.08
N ARG A 138 0.05 14.43 2.93
CA ARG A 138 1.28 15.19 2.82
C ARG A 138 1.10 16.56 3.48
N ILE A 139 1.91 16.84 4.51
CA ILE A 139 1.80 18.06 5.32
C ILE A 139 2.90 19.10 5.03
N ARG A 140 3.99 18.71 4.36
CA ARG A 140 5.11 19.60 3.99
C ARG A 140 6.01 18.99 2.90
#